data_e5127ded4e9790f6c809705c5a3934c5
#
_entry.id   e5127ded4e9790f6c809705c5a3934c5
#
_cell.length_a   1.000
_cell.length_b   1.000
_cell.length_c   1.000
_cell.angle_alpha   90.00
_cell.angle_beta   90.00
_cell.angle_gamma   90.00
#
_symmetry.space_group_name_H-M   'P 1'
#
loop_
_entity.id
_entity.type
_entity.pdbx_description
1 polymer ?
#
loop_
_entity_poly.entity_id
_entity_poly.type
_entity_poly.pdbx_seq_one_letter_code
_entity_poly.pdbx_strand_id
1 'polypeptide(L)'
;MDIMRYGGSPFGHIKFSAVARKVHFDNERMYVTLTDEREISVPLKWFPILQHATPEQRNQWVLVHDGIGLRWEEIDEDISVKGLLGPSHE
;
A
#
# COMPACT_ATOMS: atom_id res chain seq x y z
N MET A 1 -21.64 -18.05 7.58
CA MET A 1 -20.63 -18.27 7.43
C MET A 1 -20.04 -18.29 7.51
N ASP A 2 -20.52 -18.27 7.72
CA ASP A 2 -19.56 -18.53 7.78
C ASP A 2 -19.14 -18.09 7.86
N ILE A 3 -19.54 -18.03 8.20
CA ILE A 3 -18.70 -17.91 8.22
C ILE A 3 -18.30 -17.60 8.54
N MET A 4 -18.52 -17.61 8.89
CA MET A 4 -17.65 -17.67 9.05
C MET A 4 -17.32 -17.58 9.57
N ARG A 5 -17.72 -17.71 10.02
CA ARG A 5 -17.04 -17.91 10.36
C ARG A 5 -16.47 -17.82 10.70
N TYR A 6 -16.67 -18.00 11.21
CA TYR A 6 -15.66 -18.17 11.40
C TYR A 6 -15.04 -18.04 11.75
N GLY A 7 -15.73 -18.18 12.23
CA GLY A 7 -14.79 -18.28 12.51
C GLY A 7 -14.37 -17.79 12.67
N GLY A 8 -14.35 -17.76 12.88
CA GLY A 8 -13.45 -17.50 12.96
C GLY A 8 -13.41 -16.66 12.78
N SER A 9 -13.30 -16.54 12.69
CA SER A 9 -12.74 -16.04 12.39
C SER A 9 -12.77 -15.43 12.13
N PRO A 10 -13.20 -15.21 12.26
CA PRO A 10 -12.83 -14.85 11.75
C PRO A 10 -12.44 -14.49 11.64
N PHE A 11 -12.28 -14.50 11.72
CA PHE A 11 -11.47 -14.46 11.32
C PHE A 11 -10.70 -14.96 11.66
N GLY A 12 -10.97 -15.58 12.07
CA GLY A 12 -10.16 -16.13 12.29
C GLY A 12 -8.85 -16.40 11.96
N HIS A 13 -8.51 -16.92 11.76
CA HIS A 13 -7.46 -16.98 11.26
C HIS A 13 -7.24 -16.64 9.99
N ILE A 14 -7.85 -15.94 9.79
CA ILE A 14 -7.70 -15.55 8.58
C ILE A 14 -6.46 -14.87 8.39
N LYS A 15 -5.83 -15.21 7.38
CA LYS A 15 -4.76 -14.63 7.10
C LYS A 15 -5.01 -13.63 6.20
N PHE A 16 -4.89 -12.47 6.46
CA PHE A 16 -5.04 -11.47 5.67
C PHE A 16 -3.83 -11.17 5.03
N SER A 17 -3.79 -11.21 3.75
CA SER A 17 -2.67 -10.89 2.95
C SER A 17 -3.05 -9.83 2.00
N ALA A 18 -3.66 -8.81 2.50
CA ALA A 18 -4.01 -7.69 1.66
C ALA A 18 -2.75 -7.08 1.07
N VAL A 19 -2.76 -6.85 -0.24
CA VAL A 19 -1.62 -6.28 -0.95
C VAL A 19 -2.11 -5.10 -1.76
N ALA A 20 -1.19 -4.34 -2.33
CA ALA A 20 -1.54 -3.15 -3.09
C ALA A 20 -2.18 -3.53 -4.41
N ARG A 21 -3.14 -2.74 -4.84
CA ARG A 21 -3.80 -2.91 -6.11
C ARG A 21 -3.57 -1.72 -7.01
N LYS A 22 -3.58 -0.52 -6.46
CA LYS A 22 -3.31 0.68 -7.23
C LYS A 22 -2.90 1.80 -6.31
N VAL A 23 -2.34 2.83 -6.89
CA VAL A 23 -1.81 3.99 -6.17
C VAL A 23 -2.29 5.24 -6.86
N HIS A 24 -2.66 6.25 -6.11
CA HIS A 24 -2.87 7.57 -6.69
C HIS A 24 -2.36 8.64 -5.71
N PHE A 25 -2.29 9.85 -6.16
CA PHE A 25 -1.67 10.93 -5.42
C PHE A 25 -2.50 12.20 -5.50
N ASP A 26 -2.44 12.99 -4.46
CA ASP A 26 -2.81 14.40 -4.59
C ASP A 26 -1.56 15.22 -4.24
N ASN A 27 -1.71 16.50 -3.97
CA ASN A 27 -0.54 17.36 -3.77
C ASN A 27 0.21 17.04 -2.49
N GLU A 28 -0.42 16.38 -1.55
CA GLU A 28 0.16 16.18 -0.24
C GLU A 28 0.26 14.74 0.20
N ARG A 29 -0.49 13.85 -0.41
CA ARG A 29 -0.60 12.50 0.10
C ARG A 29 -0.54 11.47 -1.01
N MET A 30 -0.13 10.27 -0.63
CA MET A 30 -0.18 9.10 -1.49
C MET A 30 -1.28 8.19 -0.97
N TYR A 31 -2.09 7.65 -1.85
CA TYR A 31 -3.19 6.77 -1.50
C TYR A 31 -2.96 5.42 -2.14
N VAL A 32 -2.93 4.37 -1.35
CA VAL A 32 -2.71 3.02 -1.85
C VAL A 32 -3.97 2.20 -1.57
N THR A 33 -4.61 1.72 -2.63
CA THR A 33 -5.78 0.87 -2.50
C THR A 33 -5.33 -0.57 -2.40
N LEU A 34 -5.86 -1.27 -1.42
CA LEU A 34 -5.48 -2.66 -1.18
C LEU A 34 -6.51 -3.61 -1.78
N THR A 35 -6.15 -4.87 -1.88
CA THR A 35 -7.01 -5.86 -2.50
C THR A 35 -8.25 -6.16 -1.67
N ASP A 36 -8.25 -5.81 -0.38
CA ASP A 36 -9.45 -5.96 0.45
C ASP A 36 -10.29 -4.68 0.46
N GLU A 37 -9.97 -3.78 -0.48
CA GLU A 37 -10.70 -2.54 -0.70
C GLU A 37 -10.46 -1.46 0.34
N ARG A 38 -9.58 -1.66 1.29
CA ARG A 38 -9.15 -0.57 2.17
C ARG A 38 -8.21 0.36 1.42
N GLU A 39 -8.12 1.58 1.88
CA GLU A 39 -7.18 2.51 1.30
C GLU A 39 -6.28 3.04 2.40
N ILE A 40 -4.98 3.08 2.13
CA ILE A 40 -4.02 3.63 3.05
C ILE A 40 -3.62 5.00 2.52
N SER A 41 -3.65 6.00 3.37
CA SER A 41 -3.27 7.36 2.98
C SER A 41 -2.08 7.78 3.83
N VAL A 42 -1.00 8.19 3.19
CA VAL A 42 0.21 8.60 3.90
C VAL A 42 0.71 9.94 3.37
N PRO A 43 1.32 10.75 4.22
CA PRO A 43 1.85 12.03 3.75
C PRO A 43 3.04 11.84 2.82
N LEU A 44 3.07 12.59 1.74
CA LEU A 44 4.20 12.52 0.82
C LEU A 44 5.50 12.96 1.48
N LYS A 45 5.42 13.80 2.49
CA LYS A 45 6.64 14.27 3.13
C LYS A 45 7.40 13.14 3.84
N TRP A 46 6.74 12.00 4.05
CA TRP A 46 7.44 10.84 4.61
C TRP A 46 8.33 10.16 3.56
N PHE A 47 8.16 10.51 2.29
CA PHE A 47 8.88 9.89 1.19
C PHE A 47 9.48 10.99 0.33
N PRO A 48 10.62 11.55 0.74
CA PRO A 48 11.16 12.73 0.04
C PRO A 48 11.42 12.51 -1.44
N ILE A 49 11.79 11.31 -1.83
CA ILE A 49 12.03 11.04 -3.26
C ILE A 49 10.74 11.20 -4.04
N LEU A 50 9.63 10.66 -3.52
CA LEU A 50 8.33 10.82 -4.18
C LEU A 50 7.82 12.24 -4.06
N GLN A 51 8.09 12.90 -2.94
CA GLN A 51 7.63 14.26 -2.75
C GLN A 51 8.22 15.20 -3.79
N HIS A 52 9.49 14.99 -4.16
CA HIS A 52 10.14 15.85 -5.13
C HIS A 52 10.04 15.34 -6.56
N ALA A 53 9.35 14.24 -6.78
CA ALA A 53 9.18 13.71 -8.12
C ALA A 53 8.10 14.47 -8.86
N THR A 54 8.14 14.41 -10.18
CA THR A 54 7.09 15.01 -11.00
C THR A 54 5.84 14.17 -10.93
N PRO A 55 4.68 14.73 -11.29
CA PRO A 55 3.47 13.91 -11.34
C PRO A 55 3.60 12.71 -12.28
N GLU A 56 4.31 12.88 -13.39
CA GLU A 56 4.52 11.78 -14.32
C GLU A 56 5.34 10.68 -13.66
N GLN A 57 6.38 11.05 -12.92
CA GLN A 57 7.21 10.05 -12.24
C GLN A 57 6.42 9.33 -11.17
N ARG A 58 5.58 10.04 -10.41
CA ARG A 58 4.78 9.42 -9.38
C ARG A 58 3.79 8.40 -9.94
N ASN A 59 3.33 8.63 -11.16
CA ASN A 59 2.37 7.73 -11.77
C ASN A 59 3.00 6.51 -12.43
N GLN A 60 4.33 6.38 -12.38
CA GLN A 60 5.03 5.27 -13.00
C GLN A 60 5.30 4.13 -12.01
N TRP A 61 4.44 3.98 -11.03
CA TRP A 61 4.58 2.91 -10.06
C TRP A 61 4.26 1.57 -10.71
N VAL A 62 4.93 0.52 -10.22
CA VAL A 62 4.62 -0.83 -10.63
C VAL A 62 4.48 -1.67 -9.38
N LEU A 63 3.64 -2.69 -9.44
CA LEU A 63 3.50 -3.60 -8.34
C LEU A 63 4.60 -4.64 -8.44
N VAL A 64 5.23 -4.97 -7.32
CA VAL A 64 6.24 -6.01 -7.29
C VAL A 64 5.85 -7.04 -6.23
N HIS A 65 6.30 -8.26 -6.42
CA HIS A 65 6.00 -9.35 -5.50
C HIS A 65 4.49 -9.46 -5.27
N ASP A 66 3.74 -9.43 -6.38
CA ASP A 66 2.28 -9.59 -6.36
C ASP A 66 1.58 -8.55 -5.49
N GLY A 67 2.12 -7.34 -5.46
CA GLY A 67 1.47 -6.25 -4.74
C GLY A 67 1.94 -6.09 -3.30
N ILE A 68 2.90 -6.91 -2.85
CA ILE A 68 3.48 -6.73 -1.54
C ILE A 68 4.30 -5.44 -1.51
N GLY A 69 4.87 -5.06 -2.64
CA GLY A 69 5.67 -3.86 -2.75
C GLY A 69 5.28 -2.99 -3.92
N LEU A 70 5.73 -1.76 -3.87
CA LEU A 70 5.56 -0.79 -4.93
C LEU A 70 6.93 -0.30 -5.33
N ARG A 71 7.15 -0.15 -6.63
CA ARG A 71 8.44 0.31 -7.12
C ARG A 71 8.28 1.39 -8.16
N TRP A 72 9.15 2.38 -8.09
CA TRP A 72 9.25 3.44 -9.07
C TRP A 72 10.65 3.33 -9.67
N GLU A 73 10.74 2.78 -10.88
CA GLU A 73 12.03 2.48 -11.49
C GLU A 73 12.85 3.72 -11.78
N GLU A 74 12.20 4.73 -12.32
CA GLU A 74 12.93 5.90 -12.76
C GLU A 74 13.60 6.65 -11.63
N ILE A 75 12.98 6.68 -10.47
CA ILE A 75 13.51 7.41 -9.33
C ILE A 75 14.07 6.48 -8.26
N ASP A 76 14.13 5.19 -8.59
CA ASP A 76 14.74 4.18 -7.73
C ASP A 76 14.15 4.19 -6.32
N GLU A 77 12.85 4.15 -6.23
CA GLU A 77 12.18 4.13 -4.94
C GLU A 77 11.38 2.82 -4.79
N ASP A 78 11.46 2.25 -3.59
CA ASP A 78 10.73 1.04 -3.24
C ASP A 78 9.98 1.26 -1.96
N ILE A 79 8.74 0.84 -1.90
CA ILE A 79 7.95 0.97 -0.68
C ILE A 79 7.24 -0.36 -0.44
N SER A 80 7.32 -0.90 0.76
CA SER A 80 6.58 -2.11 1.08
C SER A 80 5.23 -1.76 1.68
N VAL A 81 4.21 -2.51 1.31
CA VAL A 81 2.87 -2.29 1.84
C VAL A 81 2.88 -2.47 3.35
N LYS A 82 3.63 -3.47 3.85
CA LYS A 82 3.72 -3.70 5.26
C LYS A 82 4.31 -2.49 5.96
N GLY A 83 5.29 -1.85 5.36
CA GLY A 83 5.88 -0.64 5.93
C GLY A 83 4.88 0.50 5.98
N LEU A 84 3.97 0.58 5.01
CA LEU A 84 2.96 1.62 5.02
C LEU A 84 1.95 1.42 6.13
N LEU A 85 1.68 0.16 6.50
CA LEU A 85 0.74 -0.11 7.58
C LEU A 85 1.34 0.25 8.93
N GLY A 86 2.63 0.47 8.97
CA GLY A 86 3.26 0.97 10.17
C GLY A 86 3.66 -0.12 11.12
N PRO A 87 4.52 0.22 12.00
CA PRO A 87 4.93 -0.71 13.00
C PRO A 87 3.86 -0.89 13.98
N SER A 88 3.07 -0.38 14.03
CA SER A 88 2.05 -0.43 14.68
C SER A 88 1.83 -0.70 15.87
N HIS A 89 2.08 -0.47 15.75
CA HIS A 89 1.94 -0.59 16.35
C HIS A 89 1.98 -1.03 17.18
N GLU A 90 2.42 -1.07 17.29
CA GLU A 90 2.61 -1.54 17.85
C GLU A 90 2.65 -1.37 18.43
#